data_fb47761a23c427da94234f6db83cd2fe
#
_entry.id   fb47761a23c427da94234f6db83cd2fe
#
_cell.length_a   1.000
_cell.length_b   1.000
_cell.length_c   1.000
_cell.angle_alpha   90.00
_cell.angle_beta   90.00
_cell.angle_gamma   90.00
#
_symmetry.space_group_name_H-M   'P 1'
#
loop_
_entity.id
_entity.type
_entity.pdbx_description
1 polymer ?
#
loop_
_entity_poly.entity_id
_entity_poly.type
_entity_poly.pdbx_seq_one_letter_code
_entity_poly.pdbx_strand_id
1 'polypeptide(L)'
;MKERKYVAIDLKSFYASVECRDRGLDPLRTNLLVADLSRTEKTICLAVSPSLKSFGVPSRPRLFEAIAAVKAANAARREVAGRLKGSSTDLTELNENPSLAIDYITAKPRMARYIEYSTRIYKVYLNYAAPEDIHVYSIDEVFIDLTDYLTTYGKSARELTETILRDVLAATGITATAGIGTNLYLAKVAMDIVAKKLPADEHGARIAELDERSYRELLWDHRPLTDFWRVGRGYARSLEAMGLYTMGDVARCSIGRERDYYNEELLYRAFGVNAELLIDHAWGYESCTMADIKSYTPTTNSLGAGQVLHCPYDAKGARLITLEMADQLSLDLFSKGLMTDSLTVTLNYDSENLEGGEGKKYRGEVGRDFYGRAVPKHAHGTKRLGKFTSSTTELMQAAGALFDEIVNDSLLIRRIGVTFCHVISAKEAKAAAQVVQLDFFSEEPCESASAEREEKKQQAILDIKRKFGKNAIMRGLNLEEGATARDRNEQIGGHKA
;
A
#
# COMPACT_ATOMS: atom_id res chain seq x y z
N MET A 1 -9.49 -33.23 11.71
CA MET A 1 -8.63 -32.03 11.89
C MET A 1 -9.37 -31.09 12.82
N LYS A 2 -8.67 -30.40 13.71
CA LYS A 2 -9.26 -29.36 14.56
C LYS A 2 -9.75 -28.21 13.68
N GLU A 3 -10.97 -27.72 13.87
CA GLU A 3 -11.49 -26.56 13.13
C GLU A 3 -10.64 -25.34 13.47
N ARG A 4 -10.12 -24.66 12.46
CA ARG A 4 -9.28 -23.47 12.67
C ARG A 4 -10.15 -22.25 12.95
N LYS A 5 -9.63 -21.31 13.73
CA LYS A 5 -10.25 -20.00 14.01
C LYS A 5 -9.21 -18.90 13.87
N TYR A 6 -9.38 -18.14 12.81
CA TYR A 6 -8.58 -16.95 12.51
C TYR A 6 -9.35 -15.69 12.87
N VAL A 7 -8.67 -14.67 13.32
CA VAL A 7 -9.23 -13.33 13.44
C VAL A 7 -8.44 -12.34 12.60
N ALA A 8 -9.15 -11.51 11.83
CA ALA A 8 -8.62 -10.31 11.19
C ALA A 8 -9.05 -9.09 12.02
N ILE A 9 -8.12 -8.18 12.31
CA ILE A 9 -8.39 -6.97 13.10
C ILE A 9 -7.91 -5.74 12.31
N ASP A 10 -8.77 -4.72 12.17
CA ASP A 10 -8.51 -3.45 11.49
C ASP A 10 -8.76 -2.27 12.45
N LEU A 11 -7.76 -1.42 12.64
CA LEU A 11 -7.83 -0.25 13.52
C LEU A 11 -8.61 0.88 12.86
N LYS A 12 -9.67 1.32 13.52
CA LYS A 12 -10.62 2.26 12.91
C LYS A 12 -10.01 3.61 12.60
N SER A 13 -9.93 3.96 11.29
CA SER A 13 -9.37 5.23 10.80
C SER A 13 -8.02 5.56 11.43
N PHE A 14 -7.12 4.61 11.50
CA PHE A 14 -5.93 4.55 12.36
C PHE A 14 -5.18 5.87 12.48
N TYR A 15 -4.70 6.46 11.38
CA TYR A 15 -3.92 7.70 11.45
C TYR A 15 -4.73 8.88 12.03
N ALA A 16 -6.00 8.99 11.66
CA ALA A 16 -6.87 10.03 12.21
C ALA A 16 -7.13 9.80 13.72
N SER A 17 -7.27 8.55 14.12
CA SER A 17 -7.45 8.18 15.53
C SER A 17 -6.21 8.48 16.37
N VAL A 18 -5.00 8.20 15.86
CA VAL A 18 -3.74 8.58 16.52
C VAL A 18 -3.65 10.10 16.68
N GLU A 19 -3.99 10.86 15.62
CA GLU A 19 -3.96 12.32 15.66
C GLU A 19 -4.97 12.92 16.66
N CYS A 20 -6.16 12.31 16.78
CA CYS A 20 -7.12 12.70 17.81
C CYS A 20 -6.59 12.39 19.23
N ARG A 21 -6.08 11.17 19.48
CA ARG A 21 -5.58 10.77 20.79
C ARG A 21 -4.43 11.63 21.28
N ASP A 22 -3.48 11.96 20.42
CA ASP A 22 -2.35 12.82 20.76
C ASP A 22 -2.78 14.28 21.10
N ARG A 23 -3.99 14.69 20.68
CA ARG A 23 -4.59 15.99 20.98
C ARG A 23 -5.58 15.96 22.15
N GLY A 24 -5.76 14.79 22.78
CA GLY A 24 -6.76 14.62 23.84
C GLY A 24 -8.22 14.63 23.34
N LEU A 25 -8.41 14.37 22.03
CA LEU A 25 -9.73 14.36 21.38
C LEU A 25 -10.28 12.93 21.26
N ASP A 26 -11.60 12.82 21.17
CA ASP A 26 -12.27 11.54 20.91
C ASP A 26 -12.23 11.21 19.39
N PRO A 27 -11.57 10.10 18.96
CA PRO A 27 -11.50 9.71 17.57
C PRO A 27 -12.86 9.45 16.90
N LEU A 28 -13.87 9.05 17.67
CA LEU A 28 -15.21 8.72 17.15
C LEU A 28 -16.09 9.96 16.96
N ARG A 29 -15.81 11.03 17.70
CA ARG A 29 -16.64 12.24 17.71
C ARG A 29 -16.02 13.42 16.98
N THR A 30 -14.70 13.45 16.85
CA THR A 30 -13.99 14.60 16.28
C THR A 30 -13.88 14.51 14.77
N ASN A 31 -14.27 15.55 14.06
CA ASN A 31 -14.01 15.72 12.63
C ASN A 31 -12.53 16.04 12.41
N LEU A 32 -11.79 15.10 11.87
CA LEU A 32 -10.37 15.25 11.57
C LEU A 32 -10.00 14.51 10.28
N LEU A 33 -9.14 15.11 9.49
CA LEU A 33 -8.46 14.43 8.38
C LEU A 33 -6.94 14.62 8.47
N VAL A 34 -6.21 13.65 7.92
CA VAL A 34 -4.75 13.66 7.87
C VAL A 34 -4.30 13.97 6.46
N ALA A 35 -3.74 15.16 6.24
CA ALA A 35 -3.25 15.59 4.93
C ALA A 35 -2.09 16.59 5.09
N ASP A 36 -1.19 16.58 4.10
CA ASP A 36 -0.08 17.52 4.04
C ASP A 36 -0.48 18.80 3.26
N LEU A 37 -0.83 19.84 3.99
CA LEU A 37 -1.22 21.13 3.41
C LEU A 37 -0.06 21.88 2.71
N SER A 38 1.19 21.47 2.90
CA SER A 38 2.32 22.04 2.16
C SER A 38 2.34 21.58 0.70
N ARG A 39 1.54 20.55 0.35
CA ARG A 39 1.30 20.07 -1.01
C ARG A 39 0.07 20.77 -1.60
N THR A 40 -0.18 20.51 -2.88
CA THR A 40 -1.38 21.03 -3.55
C THR A 40 -2.66 20.36 -3.02
N GLU A 41 -3.82 20.96 -3.25
CA GLU A 41 -5.14 20.36 -2.93
C GLU A 41 -5.39 19.01 -3.62
N LYS A 42 -4.56 18.64 -4.60
CA LYS A 42 -4.56 17.30 -5.23
C LYS A 42 -3.91 16.23 -4.35
N THR A 43 -3.35 16.59 -3.17
CA THR A 43 -2.79 15.62 -2.23
C THR A 43 -3.84 14.63 -1.73
N ILE A 44 -3.41 13.38 -1.49
CA ILE A 44 -4.30 12.34 -0.93
C ILE A 44 -4.36 12.52 0.59
N CYS A 45 -5.56 12.53 1.15
CA CYS A 45 -5.75 12.42 2.59
C CYS A 45 -5.44 10.98 3.01
N LEU A 46 -4.53 10.82 3.97
CA LEU A 46 -4.12 9.49 4.44
C LEU A 46 -5.20 8.80 5.26
N ALA A 47 -5.97 9.57 6.02
CA ALA A 47 -7.10 9.09 6.80
C ALA A 47 -8.11 10.20 7.03
N VAL A 48 -9.35 9.78 7.26
CA VAL A 48 -10.48 10.62 7.65
C VAL A 48 -11.12 9.97 8.87
N SER A 49 -11.45 10.76 9.90
CA SER A 49 -12.09 10.27 11.12
C SER A 49 -13.49 9.69 10.85
N PRO A 50 -13.97 8.77 11.70
CA PRO A 50 -15.32 8.22 11.55
C PRO A 50 -16.43 9.28 11.56
N SER A 51 -16.29 10.28 12.40
CA SER A 51 -17.20 11.43 12.48
C SER A 51 -17.29 12.16 11.13
N LEU A 52 -16.15 12.53 10.55
CA LEU A 52 -16.13 13.27 9.29
C LEU A 52 -16.62 12.40 8.10
N LYS A 53 -16.41 11.07 8.15
CA LYS A 53 -17.00 10.13 7.18
C LYS A 53 -18.53 10.08 7.24
N SER A 54 -19.15 10.26 8.41
CA SER A 54 -20.61 10.27 8.55
C SER A 54 -21.27 11.43 7.80
N PHE A 55 -20.50 12.48 7.48
CA PHE A 55 -20.93 13.61 6.66
C PHE A 55 -20.65 13.43 5.16
N GLY A 56 -20.34 12.20 4.71
CA GLY A 56 -20.15 11.88 3.29
C GLY A 56 -18.72 12.09 2.77
N VAL A 57 -17.74 12.39 3.63
CA VAL A 57 -16.34 12.47 3.21
C VAL A 57 -15.77 11.06 3.02
N PRO A 58 -15.21 10.70 1.85
CA PRO A 58 -14.65 9.37 1.60
C PRO A 58 -13.48 9.02 2.54
N SER A 59 -13.12 7.74 2.61
CA SER A 59 -12.04 7.27 3.51
C SER A 59 -10.65 7.78 3.14
N ARG A 60 -10.34 7.89 1.86
CA ARG A 60 -9.04 8.34 1.32
C ARG A 60 -9.23 9.29 0.14
N PRO A 61 -9.92 10.44 0.33
CA PRO A 61 -10.17 11.39 -0.74
C PRO A 61 -8.88 12.16 -1.08
N ARG A 62 -8.88 12.82 -2.22
CA ARG A 62 -8.00 13.98 -2.40
C ARG A 62 -8.51 15.14 -1.54
N LEU A 63 -7.62 16.05 -1.15
CA LEU A 63 -7.99 17.15 -0.27
C LEU A 63 -9.13 18.00 -0.86
N PHE A 64 -9.10 18.31 -2.16
CA PHE A 64 -10.18 19.05 -2.82
C PHE A 64 -11.53 18.30 -2.79
N GLU A 65 -11.52 16.96 -2.84
CA GLU A 65 -12.75 16.15 -2.74
C GLU A 65 -13.32 16.20 -1.32
N ALA A 66 -12.46 16.17 -0.30
CA ALA A 66 -12.87 16.34 1.09
C ALA A 66 -13.49 17.73 1.32
N ILE A 67 -12.85 18.78 0.80
CA ILE A 67 -13.35 20.17 0.84
C ILE A 67 -14.73 20.25 0.16
N ALA A 68 -14.87 19.67 -1.03
CA ALA A 68 -16.14 19.68 -1.77
C ALA A 68 -17.25 18.91 -1.01
N ALA A 69 -16.93 17.76 -0.42
CA ALA A 69 -17.89 16.97 0.35
C ALA A 69 -18.39 17.72 1.60
N VAL A 70 -17.49 18.36 2.36
CA VAL A 70 -17.88 19.17 3.53
C VAL A 70 -18.70 20.39 3.09
N LYS A 71 -18.35 21.03 1.97
CA LYS A 71 -19.13 22.14 1.41
C LYS A 71 -20.55 21.72 1.03
N ALA A 72 -20.70 20.55 0.41
CA ALA A 72 -22.00 19.98 0.06
C ALA A 72 -22.83 19.64 1.30
N ALA A 73 -22.22 19.01 2.32
CA ALA A 73 -22.90 18.70 3.59
C ALA A 73 -23.33 19.98 4.31
N ASN A 74 -22.52 21.05 4.30
CA ASN A 74 -22.88 22.34 4.87
C ASN A 74 -23.98 23.05 4.05
N ALA A 75 -24.07 22.85 2.74
CA ALA A 75 -25.18 23.36 1.94
C ALA A 75 -26.49 22.70 2.35
N ALA A 76 -26.52 21.37 2.49
CA ALA A 76 -27.69 20.63 2.97
C ALA A 76 -28.13 21.08 4.38
N ARG A 77 -27.18 21.30 5.31
CA ARG A 77 -27.48 21.82 6.64
C ARG A 77 -28.11 23.22 6.59
N ARG A 78 -27.64 24.07 5.67
CA ARG A 78 -28.19 25.42 5.48
C ARG A 78 -29.63 25.39 4.95
N GLU A 79 -29.96 24.43 4.09
CA GLU A 79 -31.36 24.22 3.62
C GLU A 79 -32.31 23.88 4.77
N VAL A 80 -31.84 23.07 5.73
CA VAL A 80 -32.64 22.69 6.90
C VAL A 80 -32.73 23.81 7.94
N ALA A 81 -31.59 24.48 8.25
CA ALA A 81 -31.50 25.44 9.36
C ALA A 81 -31.73 26.90 8.91
N GLY A 82 -31.87 27.19 7.61
CA GLY A 82 -31.93 28.53 7.02
C GLY A 82 -30.56 29.20 7.01
N ARG A 83 -30.02 29.58 8.17
CA ARG A 83 -28.70 30.22 8.30
C ARG A 83 -27.83 29.48 9.31
N LEU A 84 -26.57 29.19 8.92
CA LEU A 84 -25.57 28.66 9.84
C LEU A 84 -25.04 29.77 10.76
N LYS A 85 -24.97 29.52 12.07
CA LYS A 85 -24.63 30.51 13.10
C LYS A 85 -23.31 30.20 13.82
N GLY A 86 -22.45 29.42 13.25
CA GLY A 86 -21.18 29.00 13.82
C GLY A 86 -20.70 27.73 13.17
N SER A 87 -19.65 27.13 13.71
CA SER A 87 -19.13 25.84 13.26
C SER A 87 -18.68 24.97 14.43
N SER A 88 -18.67 23.66 14.25
CA SER A 88 -18.12 22.71 15.22
C SER A 88 -17.36 21.58 14.52
N THR A 89 -16.38 21.03 15.21
CA THR A 89 -15.68 19.80 14.84
C THR A 89 -16.17 18.58 15.61
N ASP A 90 -17.12 18.74 16.54
CA ASP A 90 -17.67 17.66 17.36
C ASP A 90 -18.98 17.12 16.78
N LEU A 91 -19.05 15.80 16.55
CA LEU A 91 -20.22 15.12 16.00
C LEU A 91 -21.48 15.31 16.85
N THR A 92 -21.34 15.30 18.18
CA THR A 92 -22.48 15.42 19.08
C THR A 92 -23.08 16.81 19.00
N GLU A 93 -22.24 17.86 19.08
CA GLU A 93 -22.70 19.25 18.92
C GLU A 93 -23.37 19.47 17.55
N LEU A 94 -22.78 18.90 16.49
CA LEU A 94 -23.35 19.00 15.14
C LEU A 94 -24.71 18.30 15.01
N ASN A 95 -24.90 17.18 15.71
CA ASN A 95 -26.18 16.45 15.70
C ASN A 95 -27.26 17.17 16.55
N GLU A 96 -26.86 17.74 17.68
CA GLU A 96 -27.76 18.47 18.58
C GLU A 96 -28.15 19.84 17.99
N ASN A 97 -27.27 20.47 17.22
CA ASN A 97 -27.51 21.79 16.67
C ASN A 97 -27.32 21.85 15.13
N PRO A 98 -28.41 21.69 14.36
CA PRO A 98 -28.37 21.77 12.90
C PRO A 98 -27.90 23.12 12.33
N SER A 99 -27.92 24.20 13.13
CA SER A 99 -27.46 25.54 12.70
C SER A 99 -25.93 25.72 12.74
N LEU A 100 -25.17 24.73 13.24
CA LEU A 100 -23.71 24.75 13.19
C LEU A 100 -23.20 24.22 11.84
N ALA A 101 -22.22 24.88 11.26
CA ALA A 101 -21.47 24.36 10.12
C ALA A 101 -20.54 23.23 10.56
N ILE A 102 -20.41 22.23 9.68
CA ILE A 102 -19.37 21.19 9.82
C ILE A 102 -18.03 21.84 9.57
N ASP A 103 -17.16 21.76 10.56
CA ASP A 103 -15.75 22.11 10.46
C ASP A 103 -14.89 20.88 10.77
N TYR A 104 -13.59 20.92 10.47
CA TYR A 104 -12.69 19.80 10.70
C TYR A 104 -11.24 20.25 10.94
N ILE A 105 -10.52 19.44 11.68
CA ILE A 105 -9.09 19.62 11.95
C ILE A 105 -8.31 18.94 10.83
N THR A 106 -7.33 19.66 10.25
CA THR A 106 -6.36 19.04 9.33
C THR A 106 -5.06 18.78 10.07
N ALA A 107 -4.68 17.51 10.22
CA ALA A 107 -3.45 17.09 10.84
C ALA A 107 -2.39 16.76 9.78
N LYS A 108 -1.14 17.21 9.99
CA LYS A 108 -0.01 16.79 9.13
C LYS A 108 0.32 15.33 9.41
N PRO A 109 0.69 14.53 8.37
CA PRO A 109 1.18 13.17 8.57
C PRO A 109 2.41 13.12 9.49
N ARG A 110 2.45 12.13 10.40
CA ARG A 110 3.57 11.82 11.30
C ARG A 110 3.81 10.31 11.29
N MET A 111 4.43 9.80 10.21
CA MET A 111 4.54 8.36 9.96
C MET A 111 5.30 7.60 11.06
N ALA A 112 6.34 8.20 11.63
CA ALA A 112 7.08 7.61 12.76
C ALA A 112 6.17 7.40 13.98
N ARG A 113 5.28 8.38 14.26
CA ARG A 113 4.32 8.28 15.35
C ARG A 113 3.29 7.17 15.14
N TYR A 114 2.84 6.97 13.89
CA TYR A 114 1.91 5.90 13.56
C TYR A 114 2.56 4.52 13.70
N ILE A 115 3.83 4.38 13.31
CA ILE A 115 4.61 3.15 13.54
C ILE A 115 4.76 2.86 15.03
N GLU A 116 5.00 3.87 15.86
CA GLU A 116 5.09 3.73 17.32
C GLU A 116 3.78 3.18 17.91
N TYR A 117 2.61 3.75 17.53
CA TYR A 117 1.31 3.25 17.95
C TYR A 117 1.05 1.82 17.46
N SER A 118 1.35 1.52 16.19
CA SER A 118 1.23 0.17 15.63
C SER A 118 2.07 -0.84 16.39
N THR A 119 3.32 -0.48 16.71
CA THR A 119 4.23 -1.33 17.52
C THR A 119 3.69 -1.53 18.94
N ARG A 120 3.11 -0.51 19.55
CA ARG A 120 2.48 -0.63 20.87
C ARG A 120 1.29 -1.58 20.83
N ILE A 121 0.46 -1.51 19.79
CA ILE A 121 -0.69 -2.41 19.60
C ILE A 121 -0.21 -3.83 19.34
N TYR A 122 0.82 -4.03 18.51
CA TYR A 122 1.41 -5.35 18.27
C TYR A 122 1.89 -6.01 19.58
N LYS A 123 2.46 -5.24 20.52
CA LYS A 123 2.82 -5.74 21.84
C LYS A 123 1.62 -6.22 22.65
N VAL A 124 0.43 -5.64 22.45
CA VAL A 124 -0.81 -6.15 23.06
C VAL A 124 -1.16 -7.52 22.49
N TYR A 125 -1.08 -7.69 21.17
CA TYR A 125 -1.36 -8.98 20.52
C TYR A 125 -0.43 -10.09 21.01
N LEU A 126 0.84 -9.79 21.27
CA LEU A 126 1.82 -10.73 21.80
C LEU A 126 1.49 -11.27 23.20
N ASN A 127 0.59 -10.64 23.95
CA ASN A 127 0.09 -11.19 25.21
C ASN A 127 -0.88 -12.36 25.01
N TYR A 128 -1.39 -12.54 23.79
CA TYR A 128 -2.45 -13.50 23.46
C TYR A 128 -2.02 -14.60 22.52
N ALA A 129 -1.09 -14.31 21.62
CA ALA A 129 -0.60 -15.27 20.64
C ALA A 129 0.90 -15.08 20.39
N ALA A 130 1.57 -16.16 20.02
CA ALA A 130 2.99 -16.16 19.66
C ALA A 130 3.22 -15.42 18.31
N PRO A 131 4.42 -14.85 18.06
CA PRO A 131 4.73 -14.16 16.82
C PRO A 131 4.51 -15.00 15.57
N GLU A 132 4.65 -16.31 15.68
CA GLU A 132 4.43 -17.28 14.59
C GLU A 132 2.97 -17.30 14.13
N ASP A 133 2.04 -17.06 15.05
CA ASP A 133 0.59 -17.08 14.81
C ASP A 133 0.02 -15.69 14.54
N ILE A 134 0.87 -14.66 14.44
CA ILE A 134 0.48 -13.29 14.13
C ILE A 134 1.09 -12.87 12.79
N HIS A 135 0.26 -12.49 11.83
CA HIS A 135 0.68 -11.88 10.56
C HIS A 135 0.28 -10.41 10.52
N VAL A 136 1.28 -9.51 10.54
CA VAL A 136 1.08 -8.07 10.35
C VAL A 136 0.86 -7.82 8.86
N TYR A 137 -0.40 -7.63 8.48
CA TYR A 137 -0.79 -7.41 7.08
C TYR A 137 -0.52 -5.98 6.62
N SER A 138 -0.75 -5.01 7.51
CA SER A 138 -0.41 -3.59 7.30
C SER A 138 -0.08 -2.90 8.63
N ILE A 139 0.11 -1.59 8.61
CA ILE A 139 0.37 -0.80 9.82
C ILE A 139 -0.82 -0.79 10.80
N ASP A 140 -2.04 -1.02 10.29
CA ASP A 140 -3.31 -0.96 11.01
C ASP A 140 -4.12 -2.24 10.95
N GLU A 141 -3.60 -3.28 10.29
CA GLU A 141 -4.30 -4.53 10.08
C GLU A 141 -3.43 -5.75 10.40
N VAL A 142 -4.02 -6.75 11.09
CA VAL A 142 -3.36 -7.97 11.52
C VAL A 142 -4.28 -9.18 11.34
N PHE A 143 -3.68 -10.35 11.08
CA PHE A 143 -4.31 -11.65 11.23
C PHE A 143 -3.68 -12.40 12.40
N ILE A 144 -4.49 -13.11 13.16
CA ILE A 144 -4.04 -13.95 14.28
C ILE A 144 -4.73 -15.31 14.15
N ASP A 145 -3.97 -16.40 14.22
CA ASP A 145 -4.51 -17.75 14.39
C ASP A 145 -4.80 -17.97 15.89
N LEU A 146 -6.08 -18.05 16.25
CA LEU A 146 -6.51 -18.25 17.63
C LEU A 146 -6.73 -19.72 17.98
N THR A 147 -6.57 -20.64 17.04
CA THR A 147 -7.02 -22.05 17.15
C THR A 147 -6.52 -22.75 18.42
N ASP A 148 -5.24 -22.64 18.71
CA ASP A 148 -4.64 -23.34 19.85
C ASP A 148 -4.75 -22.57 21.17
N TYR A 149 -5.10 -21.30 21.09
CA TYR A 149 -5.23 -20.42 22.26
C TYR A 149 -6.61 -20.50 22.93
N LEU A 150 -7.66 -20.89 22.21
CA LEU A 150 -9.04 -20.95 22.74
C LEU A 150 -9.13 -21.86 23.96
N THR A 151 -8.50 -23.03 23.92
CA THR A 151 -8.46 -23.98 25.04
C THR A 151 -7.65 -23.42 26.21
N THR A 152 -6.52 -22.78 25.93
CA THR A 152 -5.64 -22.19 26.94
C THR A 152 -6.34 -21.08 27.73
N TYR A 153 -7.10 -20.23 27.05
CA TYR A 153 -7.83 -19.13 27.67
C TYR A 153 -9.22 -19.54 28.17
N GLY A 154 -9.71 -20.74 27.82
CA GLY A 154 -11.05 -21.19 28.16
C GLY A 154 -12.16 -20.28 27.58
N LYS A 155 -11.92 -19.68 26.43
CA LYS A 155 -12.81 -18.70 25.76
C LYS A 155 -13.15 -19.14 24.35
N SER A 156 -14.32 -18.75 23.88
CA SER A 156 -14.67 -18.78 22.46
C SER A 156 -13.79 -17.79 21.66
N ALA A 157 -13.72 -17.96 20.35
CA ALA A 157 -12.98 -17.05 19.48
C ALA A 157 -13.51 -15.60 19.59
N ARG A 158 -14.83 -15.43 19.74
CA ARG A 158 -15.46 -14.12 19.94
C ARG A 158 -15.04 -13.48 21.26
N GLU A 159 -15.18 -14.19 22.39
CA GLU A 159 -14.81 -13.68 23.71
C GLU A 159 -13.33 -13.33 23.83
N LEU A 160 -12.45 -14.13 23.20
CA LEU A 160 -11.02 -13.84 23.16
C LEU A 160 -10.75 -12.59 22.29
N THR A 161 -11.40 -12.47 21.13
CA THR A 161 -11.31 -11.29 20.28
C THR A 161 -11.79 -10.03 21.01
N GLU A 162 -12.95 -10.07 21.69
CA GLU A 162 -13.44 -8.96 22.50
C GLU A 162 -12.45 -8.55 23.59
N THR A 163 -11.80 -9.52 24.23
CA THR A 163 -10.75 -9.25 25.22
C THR A 163 -9.56 -8.53 24.58
N ILE A 164 -9.07 -9.02 23.45
CA ILE A 164 -7.96 -8.40 22.70
C ILE A 164 -8.31 -6.95 22.31
N LEU A 165 -9.50 -6.71 21.74
CA LEU A 165 -9.93 -5.37 21.30
C LEU A 165 -10.07 -4.41 22.48
N ARG A 166 -10.56 -4.87 23.63
CA ARG A 166 -10.65 -4.09 24.87
C ARG A 166 -9.27 -3.67 25.36
N ASP A 167 -8.31 -4.57 25.34
CA ASP A 167 -6.94 -4.25 25.76
C ASP A 167 -6.23 -3.30 24.79
N VAL A 168 -6.49 -3.42 23.47
CA VAL A 168 -6.02 -2.46 22.49
C VAL A 168 -6.61 -1.07 22.76
N LEU A 169 -7.91 -0.99 23.03
CA LEU A 169 -8.59 0.25 23.38
C LEU A 169 -8.03 0.84 24.68
N ALA A 170 -7.88 0.04 25.73
CA ALA A 170 -7.31 0.47 27.02
C ALA A 170 -5.87 0.99 26.85
N ALA A 171 -5.06 0.31 26.04
CA ALA A 171 -3.67 0.68 25.80
C ALA A 171 -3.52 1.96 24.97
N THR A 172 -4.41 2.22 24.00
CA THR A 172 -4.21 3.25 22.99
C THR A 172 -5.35 4.24 22.83
N GLY A 173 -6.54 3.90 23.33
CA GLY A 173 -7.77 4.65 23.09
C GLY A 173 -8.28 4.56 21.65
N ILE A 174 -7.82 3.59 20.87
CA ILE A 174 -8.22 3.37 19.48
C ILE A 174 -9.11 2.14 19.41
N THR A 175 -10.27 2.27 18.78
CA THR A 175 -11.20 1.17 18.56
C THR A 175 -10.81 0.38 17.31
N ALA A 176 -11.28 -0.86 17.22
CA ALA A 176 -11.02 -1.73 16.07
C ALA A 176 -12.30 -2.44 15.59
N THR A 177 -12.23 -2.96 14.38
CA THR A 177 -13.21 -3.88 13.81
C THR A 177 -12.53 -5.22 13.63
N ALA A 178 -13.23 -6.32 13.93
CA ALA A 178 -12.68 -7.67 13.77
C ALA A 178 -13.63 -8.57 12.98
N GLY A 179 -13.04 -9.50 12.24
CA GLY A 179 -13.73 -10.60 11.61
C GLY A 179 -13.11 -11.93 12.01
N ILE A 180 -13.94 -12.88 12.40
CA ILE A 180 -13.54 -14.23 12.77
C ILE A 180 -13.96 -15.17 11.65
N GLY A 181 -13.09 -16.09 11.26
CA GLY A 181 -13.37 -17.05 10.19
C GLY A 181 -12.68 -18.39 10.41
N THR A 182 -13.19 -19.41 9.73
CA THR A 182 -12.58 -20.77 9.69
C THR A 182 -11.30 -20.81 8.85
N ASN A 183 -11.07 -19.76 8.04
CA ASN A 183 -9.86 -19.53 7.27
C ASN A 183 -9.56 -18.02 7.16
N LEU A 184 -8.39 -17.66 6.61
CA LEU A 184 -7.94 -16.26 6.52
C LEU A 184 -8.85 -15.42 5.62
N TYR A 185 -9.39 -15.98 4.52
CA TYR A 185 -10.30 -15.28 3.63
C TYR A 185 -11.60 -14.92 4.34
N LEU A 186 -12.22 -15.88 5.02
CA LEU A 186 -13.47 -15.67 5.74
C LEU A 186 -13.31 -14.68 6.90
N ALA A 187 -12.18 -14.74 7.63
CA ALA A 187 -11.87 -13.75 8.66
C ALA A 187 -11.81 -12.33 8.09
N LYS A 188 -11.13 -12.16 6.94
CA LYS A 188 -11.02 -10.86 6.26
C LYS A 188 -12.35 -10.35 5.75
N VAL A 189 -13.13 -11.21 5.09
CA VAL A 189 -14.44 -10.85 4.53
C VAL A 189 -15.48 -10.56 5.63
N ALA A 190 -15.45 -11.34 6.73
CA ALA A 190 -16.25 -11.04 7.91
C ALA A 190 -15.99 -9.64 8.45
N MET A 191 -14.69 -9.25 8.54
CA MET A 191 -14.28 -7.93 8.99
C MET A 191 -14.70 -6.82 8.03
N ASP A 192 -14.39 -6.97 6.73
CA ASP A 192 -14.55 -5.89 5.75
C ASP A 192 -15.99 -5.66 5.30
N ILE A 193 -16.79 -6.72 5.17
CA ILE A 193 -18.16 -6.63 4.63
C ILE A 193 -19.21 -6.70 5.73
N VAL A 194 -19.10 -7.66 6.64
CA VAL A 194 -20.15 -7.90 7.64
C VAL A 194 -19.99 -6.99 8.85
N ALA A 195 -18.82 -7.03 9.52
CA ALA A 195 -18.62 -6.29 10.77
C ALA A 195 -18.78 -4.77 10.60
N LYS A 196 -18.37 -4.21 9.44
CA LYS A 196 -18.50 -2.76 9.16
C LYS A 196 -19.97 -2.29 9.09
N LYS A 197 -20.93 -3.21 8.84
CA LYS A 197 -22.36 -2.92 8.80
C LYS A 197 -23.07 -3.12 10.14
N LEU A 198 -22.45 -3.85 11.07
CA LEU A 198 -23.01 -4.08 12.39
C LEU A 198 -22.96 -2.80 13.25
N PRO A 199 -23.92 -2.64 14.19
CA PRO A 199 -23.78 -1.61 15.23
C PRO A 199 -22.51 -1.86 16.04
N ALA A 200 -21.91 -0.79 16.51
CA ALA A 200 -20.78 -0.88 17.44
C ALA A 200 -21.30 -1.28 18.83
N ASP A 201 -20.47 -2.02 19.58
CA ASP A 201 -20.72 -2.28 20.99
C ASP A 201 -20.49 -1.00 21.84
N GLU A 202 -20.66 -1.10 23.15
CA GLU A 202 -20.46 0.01 24.10
C GLU A 202 -19.02 0.60 24.08
N HIS A 203 -18.07 -0.15 23.55
CA HIS A 203 -16.65 0.25 23.40
C HIS A 203 -16.30 0.69 21.97
N GLY A 204 -17.29 0.74 21.07
CA GLY A 204 -17.10 1.15 19.68
C GLY A 204 -16.53 0.05 18.78
N ALA A 205 -16.33 -1.18 19.28
CA ALA A 205 -15.88 -2.34 18.52
C ALA A 205 -17.02 -2.97 17.71
N ARG A 206 -16.65 -3.66 16.62
CA ARG A 206 -17.57 -4.40 15.76
C ARG A 206 -16.94 -5.73 15.42
N ILE A 207 -17.63 -6.83 15.71
CA ILE A 207 -17.12 -8.18 15.48
C ILE A 207 -18.15 -8.98 14.69
N ALA A 208 -17.72 -9.58 13.58
CA ALA A 208 -18.50 -10.54 12.82
C ALA A 208 -17.80 -11.88 12.76
N GLU A 209 -18.55 -12.94 12.54
CA GLU A 209 -18.03 -14.31 12.40
C GLU A 209 -18.65 -14.95 11.17
N LEU A 210 -17.83 -15.63 10.36
CA LEU A 210 -18.23 -16.40 9.18
C LEU A 210 -17.56 -17.78 9.16
N ASP A 211 -18.35 -18.75 8.77
CA ASP A 211 -17.91 -20.03 8.22
C ASP A 211 -18.30 -20.12 6.73
N GLU A 212 -17.95 -21.19 6.06
CA GLU A 212 -18.23 -21.39 4.64
C GLU A 212 -19.74 -21.39 4.33
N ARG A 213 -20.55 -21.84 5.26
CA ARG A 213 -22.02 -21.90 5.09
C ARG A 213 -22.63 -20.51 5.23
N SER A 214 -22.36 -19.82 6.32
CA SER A 214 -22.86 -18.47 6.57
C SER A 214 -22.34 -17.46 5.55
N TYR A 215 -21.10 -17.62 5.06
CA TYR A 215 -20.57 -16.86 3.95
C TYR A 215 -21.45 -16.97 2.70
N ARG A 216 -21.81 -18.20 2.29
CA ARG A 216 -22.64 -18.44 1.11
C ARG A 216 -24.06 -17.89 1.31
N GLU A 217 -24.63 -18.11 2.48
CA GLU A 217 -25.98 -17.63 2.82
C GLU A 217 -26.08 -16.09 2.84
N LEU A 218 -25.04 -15.40 3.31
CA LEU A 218 -25.08 -13.95 3.54
C LEU A 218 -24.46 -13.12 2.40
N LEU A 219 -23.46 -13.66 1.68
CA LEU A 219 -22.60 -12.86 0.83
C LEU A 219 -22.54 -13.31 -0.64
N TRP A 220 -23.11 -14.44 -1.01
CA TRP A 220 -23.10 -14.88 -2.40
C TRP A 220 -23.77 -13.88 -3.36
N ASP A 221 -24.76 -13.14 -2.91
CA ASP A 221 -25.46 -12.11 -3.69
C ASP A 221 -24.95 -10.68 -3.40
N HIS A 222 -23.92 -10.54 -2.57
CA HIS A 222 -23.37 -9.23 -2.22
C HIS A 222 -22.70 -8.55 -3.43
N ARG A 223 -22.91 -7.23 -3.53
CA ARG A 223 -22.31 -6.32 -4.51
C ARG A 223 -21.79 -5.07 -3.81
N PRO A 224 -20.74 -4.44 -4.35
CA PRO A 224 -19.96 -4.79 -5.56
C PRO A 224 -18.95 -5.90 -5.28
N LEU A 225 -18.47 -6.57 -6.33
CA LEU A 225 -17.42 -7.59 -6.26
C LEU A 225 -16.10 -7.04 -5.67
N THR A 226 -15.83 -5.75 -5.82
CA THR A 226 -14.62 -5.10 -5.28
C THR A 226 -14.57 -5.00 -3.75
N ASP A 227 -15.65 -5.33 -3.05
CA ASP A 227 -15.65 -5.41 -1.59
C ASP A 227 -14.98 -6.70 -1.08
N PHE A 228 -14.90 -7.71 -1.94
CA PHE A 228 -14.25 -8.98 -1.59
C PHE A 228 -12.73 -8.89 -1.69
N TRP A 229 -12.06 -9.42 -0.69
CA TRP A 229 -10.61 -9.47 -0.67
C TRP A 229 -10.06 -10.14 -1.93
N ARG A 230 -9.00 -9.56 -2.50
CA ARG A 230 -8.33 -9.93 -3.75
C ARG A 230 -9.14 -9.72 -5.03
N VAL A 231 -10.35 -9.19 -4.98
CA VAL A 231 -11.09 -8.79 -6.18
C VAL A 231 -10.91 -7.30 -6.43
N GLY A 232 -9.92 -6.95 -7.24
CA GLY A 232 -9.69 -5.56 -7.65
C GLY A 232 -10.58 -5.14 -8.83
N ARG A 233 -10.53 -3.84 -9.17
CA ARG A 233 -11.31 -3.26 -10.29
C ARG A 233 -11.09 -3.97 -11.63
N GLY A 234 -9.91 -4.54 -11.88
CA GLY A 234 -9.61 -5.29 -13.11
C GLY A 234 -10.40 -6.60 -13.15
N TYR A 235 -10.34 -7.36 -12.06
CA TYR A 235 -11.11 -8.60 -11.90
C TYR A 235 -12.62 -8.35 -12.02
N ALA A 236 -13.13 -7.38 -11.25
CA ALA A 236 -14.56 -7.04 -11.28
C ALA A 236 -15.03 -6.69 -12.70
N ARG A 237 -14.31 -5.82 -13.43
CA ARG A 237 -14.66 -5.49 -14.82
C ARG A 237 -14.65 -6.69 -15.76
N SER A 238 -13.67 -7.60 -15.61
CA SER A 238 -13.60 -8.81 -16.44
C SER A 238 -14.76 -9.75 -16.14
N LEU A 239 -15.11 -9.94 -14.86
CA LEU A 239 -16.26 -10.73 -14.44
C LEU A 239 -17.59 -10.13 -14.91
N GLU A 240 -17.78 -8.84 -14.71
CA GLU A 240 -18.98 -8.11 -15.17
C GLU A 240 -19.17 -8.17 -16.69
N ALA A 241 -18.05 -8.10 -17.45
CA ALA A 241 -18.09 -8.27 -18.92
C ALA A 241 -18.52 -9.67 -19.36
N MET A 242 -18.34 -10.67 -18.51
CA MET A 242 -18.81 -12.04 -18.73
C MET A 242 -20.21 -12.27 -18.16
N GLY A 243 -20.85 -11.28 -17.55
CA GLY A 243 -22.16 -11.40 -16.90
C GLY A 243 -22.14 -12.00 -15.50
N LEU A 244 -20.96 -12.06 -14.85
CA LEU A 244 -20.77 -12.55 -13.49
C LEU A 244 -20.64 -11.34 -12.55
N TYR A 245 -21.65 -11.10 -11.70
CA TYR A 245 -21.75 -9.89 -10.89
C TYR A 245 -21.56 -10.12 -9.40
N THR A 246 -21.56 -11.39 -8.98
CA THR A 246 -21.49 -11.80 -7.56
C THR A 246 -20.52 -12.98 -7.38
N MET A 247 -20.08 -13.22 -6.14
CA MET A 247 -19.28 -14.41 -5.83
C MET A 247 -20.07 -15.70 -6.02
N GLY A 248 -21.40 -15.65 -5.78
CA GLY A 248 -22.29 -16.76 -6.08
C GLY A 248 -22.36 -17.07 -7.58
N ASP A 249 -22.27 -16.06 -8.48
CA ASP A 249 -22.20 -16.31 -9.92
C ASP A 249 -20.90 -16.99 -10.31
N VAL A 250 -19.76 -16.57 -9.71
CA VAL A 250 -18.45 -17.22 -9.92
C VAL A 250 -18.49 -18.67 -9.45
N ALA A 251 -19.03 -18.93 -8.25
CA ALA A 251 -19.14 -20.28 -7.70
C ALA A 251 -20.03 -21.18 -8.60
N ARG A 252 -21.17 -20.67 -9.04
CA ARG A 252 -22.05 -21.41 -9.97
C ARG A 252 -21.39 -21.64 -11.33
N CYS A 253 -20.64 -20.67 -11.85
CA CYS A 253 -19.88 -20.83 -13.09
C CYS A 253 -18.86 -21.97 -12.97
N SER A 254 -18.14 -22.09 -11.85
CA SER A 254 -17.09 -23.10 -11.67
C SER A 254 -17.58 -24.56 -11.71
N ILE A 255 -18.88 -24.82 -11.51
CA ILE A 255 -19.47 -26.17 -11.55
C ILE A 255 -20.27 -26.44 -12.83
N GLY A 256 -20.23 -25.52 -13.81
CA GLY A 256 -20.84 -25.71 -15.11
C GLY A 256 -20.22 -26.90 -15.87
N ARG A 257 -21.03 -27.57 -16.70
CA ARG A 257 -20.54 -28.70 -17.51
C ARG A 257 -19.61 -28.19 -18.62
N GLU A 258 -18.72 -29.01 -19.11
CA GLU A 258 -17.76 -28.69 -20.18
C GLU A 258 -18.42 -28.03 -21.42
N ARG A 259 -19.67 -28.37 -21.75
CA ARG A 259 -20.40 -27.79 -22.89
C ARG A 259 -21.21 -26.53 -22.57
N ASP A 260 -21.31 -26.15 -21.31
CA ASP A 260 -22.04 -24.99 -20.91
C ASP A 260 -21.19 -23.74 -21.19
N TYR A 261 -21.81 -22.61 -21.51
CA TYR A 261 -21.09 -21.33 -21.69
C TYR A 261 -20.40 -20.90 -20.39
N TYR A 262 -21.11 -21.02 -19.26
CA TYR A 262 -20.58 -20.76 -17.94
C TYR A 262 -20.00 -22.06 -17.36
N ASN A 263 -18.70 -22.18 -17.39
CA ASN A 263 -17.96 -23.30 -16.83
C ASN A 263 -16.60 -22.82 -16.31
N GLU A 264 -15.85 -23.69 -15.68
CA GLU A 264 -14.54 -23.41 -15.10
C GLU A 264 -13.53 -22.88 -16.14
N GLU A 265 -13.55 -23.44 -17.36
CA GLU A 265 -12.68 -23.04 -18.47
C GLU A 265 -12.83 -21.55 -18.83
N LEU A 266 -14.04 -20.98 -18.73
CA LEU A 266 -14.27 -19.55 -18.95
C LEU A 266 -13.45 -18.70 -17.98
N LEU A 267 -13.38 -19.11 -16.69
CA LEU A 267 -12.63 -18.41 -15.66
C LEU A 267 -11.12 -18.56 -15.86
N TYR A 268 -10.64 -19.76 -16.20
CA TYR A 268 -9.22 -19.99 -16.49
C TYR A 268 -8.71 -19.23 -17.72
N ARG A 269 -9.53 -19.09 -18.77
CA ARG A 269 -9.19 -18.24 -19.93
C ARG A 269 -9.02 -16.77 -19.55
N ALA A 270 -9.87 -16.29 -18.64
CA ALA A 270 -9.84 -14.86 -18.25
C ALA A 270 -8.72 -14.54 -17.24
N PHE A 271 -8.41 -15.45 -16.32
CA PHE A 271 -7.57 -15.19 -15.16
C PHE A 271 -6.34 -16.09 -15.05
N GLY A 272 -6.19 -17.09 -15.95
CA GLY A 272 -5.12 -18.07 -15.87
C GLY A 272 -5.17 -18.86 -14.57
N VAL A 273 -4.02 -19.22 -14.01
CA VAL A 273 -3.90 -19.92 -12.73
C VAL A 273 -4.55 -19.18 -11.54
N ASN A 274 -4.72 -17.87 -11.63
CA ASN A 274 -5.41 -17.13 -10.58
C ASN A 274 -6.92 -17.39 -10.50
N ALA A 275 -7.50 -18.07 -11.50
CA ALA A 275 -8.90 -18.52 -11.45
C ALA A 275 -9.12 -19.48 -10.30
N GLU A 276 -8.16 -20.34 -9.98
CA GLU A 276 -8.22 -21.31 -8.88
C GLU A 276 -8.51 -20.61 -7.55
N LEU A 277 -7.69 -19.62 -7.18
CA LEU A 277 -7.91 -18.85 -5.96
C LEU A 277 -9.24 -18.09 -5.98
N LEU A 278 -9.66 -17.56 -7.13
CA LEU A 278 -10.94 -16.85 -7.26
C LEU A 278 -12.12 -17.79 -7.04
N ILE A 279 -12.06 -19.01 -7.57
CA ILE A 279 -13.07 -20.07 -7.41
C ILE A 279 -13.12 -20.50 -5.94
N ASP A 280 -11.98 -20.80 -5.34
CA ASP A 280 -11.88 -21.16 -3.92
C ASP A 280 -12.53 -20.09 -3.03
N HIS A 281 -12.19 -18.84 -3.23
CA HIS A 281 -12.79 -17.71 -2.49
C HIS A 281 -14.28 -17.57 -2.76
N ALA A 282 -14.76 -17.85 -3.96
CA ALA A 282 -16.19 -17.83 -4.26
C ALA A 282 -16.96 -18.91 -3.47
N TRP A 283 -16.33 -20.04 -3.17
CA TRP A 283 -16.87 -21.08 -2.31
C TRP A 283 -16.66 -20.84 -0.81
N GLY A 284 -15.87 -19.82 -0.45
CA GLY A 284 -15.48 -19.52 0.93
C GLY A 284 -14.31 -20.34 1.44
N TYR A 285 -13.54 -20.92 0.53
CA TYR A 285 -12.37 -21.73 0.86
C TYR A 285 -11.07 -20.93 0.73
N GLU A 286 -10.11 -21.22 1.60
CA GLU A 286 -8.73 -20.72 1.55
C GLU A 286 -7.80 -21.74 2.19
N SER A 287 -6.87 -22.25 1.41
CA SER A 287 -5.92 -23.26 1.87
C SER A 287 -4.74 -22.68 2.63
N CYS A 288 -4.41 -21.40 2.38
CA CYS A 288 -3.26 -20.73 2.98
C CYS A 288 -3.42 -20.64 4.51
N THR A 289 -2.40 -21.09 5.23
CA THR A 289 -2.33 -21.03 6.68
C THR A 289 -1.31 -20.00 7.16
N MET A 290 -1.29 -19.74 8.48
CA MET A 290 -0.25 -18.88 9.08
C MET A 290 1.16 -19.44 8.84
N ALA A 291 1.33 -20.76 8.92
CA ALA A 291 2.60 -21.43 8.64
C ALA A 291 3.07 -21.22 7.20
N ASP A 292 2.14 -21.30 6.23
CA ASP A 292 2.46 -21.05 4.81
C ASP A 292 2.93 -19.60 4.59
N ILE A 293 2.25 -18.62 5.20
CA ILE A 293 2.67 -17.23 5.14
C ILE A 293 4.08 -17.04 5.72
N LYS A 294 4.36 -17.66 6.85
CA LYS A 294 5.67 -17.52 7.55
C LYS A 294 6.82 -18.20 6.81
N SER A 295 6.54 -19.31 6.14
CA SER A 295 7.54 -20.07 5.37
C SER A 295 7.72 -19.56 3.93
N TYR A 296 6.85 -18.68 3.45
CA TYR A 296 6.90 -18.21 2.07
C TYR A 296 8.17 -17.44 1.76
N THR A 297 8.89 -17.92 0.74
CA THR A 297 10.05 -17.23 0.16
C THR A 297 9.75 -16.90 -1.30
N PRO A 298 9.79 -15.62 -1.70
CA PRO A 298 9.55 -15.25 -3.09
C PRO A 298 10.54 -15.92 -4.04
N THR A 299 10.06 -16.48 -5.15
CA THR A 299 10.89 -17.11 -6.19
C THR A 299 11.55 -16.08 -7.11
N THR A 300 10.95 -14.88 -7.23
CA THR A 300 11.50 -13.77 -8.01
C THR A 300 11.62 -12.55 -7.11
N ASN A 301 12.81 -11.97 -7.06
CA ASN A 301 13.08 -10.81 -6.23
C ASN A 301 13.37 -9.59 -7.08
N SER A 302 12.75 -8.48 -6.71
CA SER A 302 13.08 -7.16 -7.24
C SER A 302 13.11 -6.15 -6.11
N LEU A 303 13.93 -5.12 -6.25
CA LEU A 303 13.99 -3.99 -5.33
C LEU A 303 13.70 -2.71 -6.14
N GLY A 304 12.63 -2.02 -5.82
CA GLY A 304 12.20 -0.86 -6.60
C GLY A 304 11.79 0.33 -5.75
N ALA A 305 11.93 1.50 -6.33
CA ALA A 305 11.44 2.76 -5.78
C ALA A 305 10.67 3.54 -6.86
N GLY A 306 9.61 4.24 -6.45
CA GLY A 306 8.85 5.11 -7.32
C GLY A 306 8.59 6.45 -6.65
N GLN A 307 8.70 7.53 -7.43
CA GLN A 307 8.42 8.87 -6.95
C GLN A 307 7.46 9.60 -7.87
N VAL A 308 6.39 10.15 -7.31
CA VAL A 308 5.56 11.15 -7.95
C VAL A 308 6.14 12.51 -7.62
N LEU A 309 6.52 13.26 -8.64
CA LEU A 309 7.15 14.57 -8.49
C LEU A 309 6.10 15.60 -8.06
N HIS A 310 6.49 16.62 -7.28
CA HIS A 310 5.57 17.64 -6.77
C HIS A 310 5.06 18.56 -7.88
N CYS A 311 5.86 18.79 -8.91
CA CYS A 311 5.49 19.46 -10.17
C CYS A 311 6.03 18.66 -11.35
N PRO A 312 5.61 18.93 -12.60
CA PRO A 312 6.24 18.34 -13.77
C PRO A 312 7.70 18.81 -13.89
N TYR A 313 8.60 17.89 -14.22
CA TYR A 313 10.03 18.14 -14.43
C TYR A 313 10.38 17.96 -15.90
N ASP A 314 11.34 18.74 -16.38
CA ASP A 314 11.98 18.50 -17.66
C ASP A 314 12.89 17.25 -17.62
N ALA A 315 13.44 16.85 -18.75
CA ALA A 315 14.30 15.68 -18.85
C ALA A 315 15.56 15.79 -17.96
N LYS A 316 16.16 17.00 -17.85
CA LYS A 316 17.35 17.24 -17.05
C LYS A 316 17.06 17.03 -15.56
N GLY A 317 16.02 17.65 -15.04
CA GLY A 317 15.61 17.49 -13.64
C GLY A 317 15.17 16.06 -13.33
N ALA A 318 14.41 15.42 -14.24
CA ALA A 318 13.98 14.02 -14.06
C ALA A 318 15.17 13.03 -14.07
N ARG A 319 16.21 13.30 -14.88
CA ARG A 319 17.45 12.52 -14.88
C ARG A 319 18.18 12.61 -13.54
N LEU A 320 18.28 13.79 -12.96
CA LEU A 320 18.85 14.01 -11.64
C LEU A 320 18.13 13.13 -10.59
N ILE A 321 16.79 13.17 -10.57
CA ILE A 321 15.99 12.36 -9.65
C ILE A 321 16.19 10.86 -9.88
N THR A 322 16.31 10.43 -11.14
CA THR A 322 16.58 9.01 -11.48
C THR A 322 17.91 8.55 -10.88
N LEU A 323 18.95 9.37 -10.97
CA LEU A 323 20.26 9.09 -10.38
C LEU A 323 20.21 9.07 -8.84
N GLU A 324 19.51 10.01 -8.22
CA GLU A 324 19.28 10.01 -6.77
C GLU A 324 18.54 8.74 -6.29
N MET A 325 17.55 8.29 -7.07
CA MET A 325 16.82 7.07 -6.75
C MET A 325 17.69 5.83 -6.90
N ALA A 326 18.50 5.76 -7.95
CA ALA A 326 19.46 4.67 -8.17
C ALA A 326 20.52 4.62 -7.07
N ASP A 327 21.08 5.76 -6.64
CA ASP A 327 22.04 5.84 -5.52
C ASP A 327 21.45 5.27 -4.22
N GLN A 328 20.25 5.74 -3.84
CA GLN A 328 19.58 5.27 -2.63
C GLN A 328 19.26 3.77 -2.70
N LEU A 329 18.73 3.32 -3.83
CA LEU A 329 18.32 1.94 -4.03
C LEU A 329 19.54 0.99 -4.05
N SER A 330 20.69 1.44 -4.56
CA SER A 330 21.94 0.68 -4.53
C SER A 330 22.47 0.50 -3.12
N LEU A 331 22.41 1.54 -2.29
CA LEU A 331 22.77 1.44 -0.87
C LEU A 331 21.83 0.51 -0.11
N ASP A 332 20.52 0.53 -0.42
CA ASP A 332 19.55 -0.39 0.18
C ASP A 332 19.82 -1.84 -0.24
N LEU A 333 20.17 -2.07 -1.53
CA LEU A 333 20.56 -3.37 -2.05
C LEU A 333 21.80 -3.91 -1.32
N PHE A 334 22.86 -3.10 -1.25
CA PHE A 334 24.12 -3.44 -0.58
C PHE A 334 23.89 -3.72 0.93
N SER A 335 23.11 -2.89 1.61
CA SER A 335 22.83 -3.05 3.05
C SER A 335 22.13 -4.36 3.41
N LYS A 336 21.44 -4.97 2.44
CA LYS A 336 20.74 -6.26 2.57
C LYS A 336 21.60 -7.44 2.10
N GLY A 337 22.85 -7.20 1.67
CA GLY A 337 23.70 -8.24 1.12
C GLY A 337 23.19 -8.83 -0.20
N LEU A 338 22.51 -8.00 -1.01
CA LEU A 338 21.89 -8.39 -2.28
C LEU A 338 22.65 -7.80 -3.47
N MET A 339 22.50 -8.44 -4.62
CA MET A 339 23.06 -8.03 -5.91
C MET A 339 22.02 -8.16 -7.02
N THR A 340 22.19 -7.43 -8.10
CA THR A 340 21.33 -7.47 -9.29
C THR A 340 22.15 -7.53 -10.58
N ASP A 341 21.61 -8.11 -11.64
CA ASP A 341 22.21 -8.11 -12.99
C ASP A 341 21.40 -7.30 -14.01
N SER A 342 20.30 -6.67 -13.57
CA SER A 342 19.42 -5.93 -14.48
C SER A 342 18.62 -4.85 -13.76
N LEU A 343 18.31 -3.78 -14.46
CA LEU A 343 17.48 -2.70 -13.95
C LEU A 343 16.48 -2.19 -14.98
N THR A 344 15.37 -1.66 -14.48
CA THR A 344 14.29 -1.07 -15.26
C THR A 344 14.09 0.37 -14.84
N VAL A 345 13.90 1.27 -15.81
CA VAL A 345 13.47 2.65 -15.60
C VAL A 345 12.12 2.86 -16.27
N THR A 346 11.20 3.53 -15.59
CA THR A 346 9.86 3.88 -16.09
C THR A 346 9.61 5.36 -15.88
N LEU A 347 9.23 6.07 -16.93
CA LEU A 347 8.96 7.51 -16.94
C LEU A 347 7.51 7.73 -17.32
N ASN A 348 6.70 8.29 -16.42
CA ASN A 348 5.33 8.68 -16.74
C ASN A 348 5.26 10.19 -16.97
N TYR A 349 4.75 10.57 -18.11
CA TYR A 349 4.63 11.97 -18.53
C TYR A 349 3.40 12.64 -17.91
N ASP A 350 3.44 13.96 -17.78
CA ASP A 350 2.33 14.74 -17.23
C ASP A 350 1.23 14.99 -18.27
N SER A 351 -0.01 15.14 -17.80
CA SER A 351 -1.16 15.52 -18.65
C SER A 351 -1.01 16.89 -19.30
N GLU A 352 -0.25 17.81 -18.68
CA GLU A 352 0.04 19.15 -19.23
C GLU A 352 0.67 19.08 -20.64
N ASN A 353 1.35 17.99 -20.98
CA ASN A 353 1.88 17.78 -22.33
C ASN A 353 0.79 17.69 -23.41
N LEU A 354 -0.46 17.45 -23.03
CA LEU A 354 -1.61 17.37 -23.94
C LEU A 354 -2.43 18.66 -23.96
N GLU A 355 -2.22 19.57 -23.00
CA GLU A 355 -3.00 20.81 -22.82
C GLU A 355 -2.42 22.02 -23.59
N GLY A 356 -1.38 21.80 -24.40
CA GLY A 356 -0.67 22.86 -25.13
C GLY A 356 -1.52 23.61 -26.13
N GLY A 357 -1.47 24.97 -26.07
CA GLY A 357 -2.07 25.88 -27.04
C GLY A 357 -1.52 25.73 -28.47
N GLU A 358 -2.09 26.48 -29.39
CA GLU A 358 -1.76 26.44 -30.83
C GLU A 358 -0.25 26.37 -31.11
N GLY A 359 0.22 25.19 -31.59
CA GLY A 359 1.60 24.95 -32.03
C GLY A 359 2.34 23.78 -31.37
N LYS A 360 1.93 23.29 -30.22
CA LYS A 360 2.57 22.16 -29.52
C LYS A 360 1.62 20.98 -29.26
N LYS A 361 0.94 20.52 -30.27
CA LYS A 361 0.08 19.35 -30.16
C LYS A 361 0.95 18.09 -30.13
N TYR A 362 0.95 17.37 -28.98
CA TYR A 362 1.56 16.05 -28.91
C TYR A 362 0.98 15.10 -29.97
N ARG A 363 1.86 14.51 -30.79
CA ARG A 363 1.48 13.63 -31.91
C ARG A 363 1.74 12.16 -31.65
N GLY A 364 2.24 11.83 -30.46
CA GLY A 364 2.54 10.43 -30.05
C GLY A 364 1.31 9.69 -29.52
N GLU A 365 1.56 8.48 -29.07
CA GLU A 365 0.55 7.60 -28.49
C GLU A 365 0.06 8.13 -27.14
N VAL A 366 -1.27 8.23 -26.97
CA VAL A 366 -1.93 8.71 -25.76
C VAL A 366 -2.54 7.52 -25.02
N GLY A 367 -2.16 7.36 -23.75
CA GLY A 367 -2.75 6.40 -22.84
C GLY A 367 -3.68 7.05 -21.81
N ARG A 368 -4.10 6.27 -20.82
CA ARG A 368 -4.82 6.77 -19.64
C ARG A 368 -4.04 6.44 -18.39
N ASP A 369 -3.96 7.41 -17.47
CA ASP A 369 -3.39 7.18 -16.16
C ASP A 369 -4.36 6.38 -15.24
N PHE A 370 -3.91 6.07 -14.03
CA PHE A 370 -4.74 5.35 -13.02
C PHE A 370 -6.08 6.04 -12.72
N TYR A 371 -6.18 7.35 -12.92
CA TYR A 371 -7.38 8.16 -12.69
C TYR A 371 -8.23 8.35 -13.96
N GLY A 372 -7.85 7.68 -15.06
CA GLY A 372 -8.54 7.77 -16.35
C GLY A 372 -8.23 9.02 -17.17
N ARG A 373 -7.28 9.88 -16.73
CA ARG A 373 -6.88 11.08 -17.47
C ARG A 373 -6.03 10.70 -18.68
N ALA A 374 -6.23 11.38 -19.79
CA ALA A 374 -5.35 11.25 -20.94
C ALA A 374 -3.94 11.74 -20.58
N VAL A 375 -2.93 10.96 -20.91
CA VAL A 375 -1.51 11.28 -20.73
C VAL A 375 -0.72 10.71 -21.90
N PRO A 376 0.46 11.27 -22.28
CA PRO A 376 1.36 10.61 -23.21
C PRO A 376 1.71 9.20 -22.70
N LYS A 377 1.89 8.26 -23.62
CA LYS A 377 2.33 6.91 -23.27
C LYS A 377 3.64 6.98 -22.48
N HIS A 378 3.73 6.24 -21.38
CA HIS A 378 4.93 6.19 -20.56
C HIS A 378 6.12 5.59 -21.34
N ALA A 379 7.32 6.07 -21.05
CA ALA A 379 8.55 5.45 -21.50
C ALA A 379 8.99 4.36 -20.49
N HIS A 380 9.49 3.26 -21.01
CA HIS A 380 9.91 2.12 -20.21
C HIS A 380 11.05 1.40 -20.90
N GLY A 381 12.08 1.04 -20.14
CA GLY A 381 13.20 0.26 -20.63
C GLY A 381 13.80 -0.63 -19.55
N THR A 382 14.49 -1.68 -19.99
CA THR A 382 15.23 -2.60 -19.12
C THR A 382 16.65 -2.77 -19.66
N LYS A 383 17.65 -2.67 -18.78
CA LYS A 383 19.06 -2.85 -19.11
C LYS A 383 19.63 -4.02 -18.32
N ARG A 384 20.26 -4.97 -19.03
CA ARG A 384 21.07 -6.03 -18.45
C ARG A 384 22.51 -5.54 -18.26
N LEU A 385 23.13 -5.93 -17.16
CA LEU A 385 24.47 -5.48 -16.76
C LEU A 385 25.55 -6.47 -17.13
N GLY A 386 25.19 -7.71 -17.51
CA GLY A 386 26.11 -8.78 -17.86
C GLY A 386 26.77 -9.48 -16.65
N LYS A 387 26.72 -8.88 -15.48
CA LYS A 387 27.20 -9.44 -14.21
C LYS A 387 26.32 -8.99 -13.06
N PHE A 388 26.32 -9.77 -11.98
CA PHE A 388 25.71 -9.34 -10.72
C PHE A 388 26.57 -8.28 -10.02
N THR A 389 25.94 -7.19 -9.60
CA THR A 389 26.61 -6.09 -8.91
C THR A 389 25.72 -5.45 -7.84
N SER A 390 26.34 -4.88 -6.84
CA SER A 390 25.74 -3.94 -5.88
C SER A 390 26.45 -2.58 -5.90
N SER A 391 27.39 -2.39 -6.84
CA SER A 391 28.15 -1.14 -6.99
C SER A 391 27.23 0.03 -7.31
N THR A 392 27.19 1.01 -6.41
CA THR A 392 26.42 2.23 -6.61
C THR A 392 26.85 2.97 -7.89
N THR A 393 28.13 2.96 -8.18
CA THR A 393 28.69 3.64 -9.37
C THR A 393 28.17 2.99 -10.66
N GLU A 394 28.24 1.66 -10.76
CA GLU A 394 27.76 0.92 -11.94
C GLU A 394 26.24 1.06 -12.13
N LEU A 395 25.49 0.92 -11.04
CA LEU A 395 24.02 0.99 -11.07
C LEU A 395 23.51 2.40 -11.42
N MET A 396 24.16 3.44 -10.90
CA MET A 396 23.84 4.83 -11.29
C MET A 396 24.16 5.11 -12.75
N GLN A 397 25.32 4.67 -13.25
CA GLN A 397 25.69 4.83 -14.66
C GLN A 397 24.71 4.10 -15.58
N ALA A 398 24.34 2.86 -15.23
CA ALA A 398 23.38 2.09 -16.01
C ALA A 398 21.98 2.72 -16.01
N ALA A 399 21.53 3.23 -14.87
CA ALA A 399 20.23 3.91 -14.76
C ALA A 399 20.20 5.23 -15.55
N GLY A 400 21.29 6.02 -15.49
CA GLY A 400 21.41 7.24 -16.27
C GLY A 400 21.45 6.98 -17.77
N ALA A 401 22.25 6.01 -18.22
CA ALA A 401 22.31 5.63 -19.63
C ALA A 401 20.97 5.11 -20.16
N LEU A 402 20.27 4.28 -19.38
CA LEU A 402 18.93 3.79 -19.75
C LEU A 402 17.91 4.94 -19.79
N PHE A 403 17.97 5.88 -18.84
CA PHE A 403 17.14 7.07 -18.86
C PHE A 403 17.32 7.85 -20.17
N ASP A 404 18.59 8.13 -20.54
CA ASP A 404 18.95 8.89 -21.74
C ASP A 404 18.48 8.19 -23.03
N GLU A 405 18.43 6.85 -23.03
CA GLU A 405 17.95 6.04 -24.15
C GLU A 405 16.44 6.11 -24.36
N ILE A 406 15.65 6.15 -23.26
CA ILE A 406 14.20 6.01 -23.33
C ILE A 406 13.42 7.32 -23.22
N VAL A 407 14.05 8.40 -22.73
CA VAL A 407 13.38 9.66 -22.45
C VAL A 407 12.95 10.35 -23.76
N ASN A 408 11.79 11.01 -23.71
CA ASN A 408 11.42 12.01 -24.69
C ASN A 408 11.65 13.40 -24.09
N ASP A 409 12.73 14.05 -24.50
CA ASP A 409 13.19 15.34 -23.97
C ASP A 409 12.20 16.49 -24.14
N SER A 410 11.25 16.34 -25.06
CA SER A 410 10.22 17.36 -25.30
C SER A 410 9.05 17.32 -24.34
N LEU A 411 8.99 16.28 -23.48
CA LEU A 411 7.86 16.02 -22.58
C LEU A 411 8.21 16.23 -21.11
N LEU A 412 7.30 16.83 -20.38
CA LEU A 412 7.37 16.96 -18.94
C LEU A 412 7.05 15.64 -18.24
N ILE A 413 7.87 15.26 -17.28
CA ILE A 413 7.80 14.00 -16.55
C ILE A 413 7.15 14.25 -15.17
N ARG A 414 6.20 13.38 -14.78
CA ARG A 414 5.44 13.47 -13.53
C ARG A 414 5.78 12.37 -12.53
N ARG A 415 6.19 11.20 -13.00
CA ARG A 415 6.53 10.07 -12.13
C ARG A 415 7.71 9.32 -12.71
N ILE A 416 8.61 8.90 -11.81
CA ILE A 416 9.80 8.10 -12.11
C ILE A 416 9.72 6.82 -11.29
N GLY A 417 10.06 5.70 -11.90
CA GLY A 417 10.27 4.40 -11.25
C GLY A 417 11.64 3.86 -11.61
N VAL A 418 12.38 3.38 -10.62
CA VAL A 418 13.63 2.62 -10.79
C VAL A 418 13.46 1.30 -10.08
N THR A 419 13.75 0.20 -10.77
CA THR A 419 13.61 -1.14 -10.20
C THR A 419 14.84 -1.98 -10.56
N PHE A 420 15.50 -2.54 -9.58
CA PHE A 420 16.51 -3.58 -9.77
C PHE A 420 15.80 -4.91 -9.83
N CYS A 421 16.00 -5.63 -10.93
CA CYS A 421 15.35 -6.90 -11.21
C CYS A 421 16.34 -8.06 -10.98
N HIS A 422 15.80 -9.28 -10.91
CA HIS A 422 16.61 -10.48 -10.71
C HIS A 422 17.61 -10.32 -9.55
N VAL A 423 17.07 -9.92 -8.38
CA VAL A 423 17.85 -9.70 -7.17
C VAL A 423 18.11 -11.02 -6.47
N ILE A 424 19.38 -11.32 -6.19
CA ILE A 424 19.83 -12.52 -5.49
C ILE A 424 20.77 -12.14 -4.35
N SER A 425 21.05 -13.08 -3.43
CA SER A 425 22.05 -12.85 -2.39
C SER A 425 23.46 -12.75 -2.96
N ALA A 426 24.32 -11.97 -2.33
CA ALA A 426 25.74 -11.88 -2.71
C ALA A 426 26.44 -13.26 -2.68
N LYS A 427 25.97 -14.19 -1.82
CA LYS A 427 26.47 -15.56 -1.75
C LYS A 427 26.10 -16.36 -3.01
N GLU A 428 24.85 -16.27 -3.46
CA GLU A 428 24.39 -16.92 -4.70
C GLU A 428 25.07 -16.32 -5.92
N ALA A 429 25.24 -14.98 -5.98
CA ALA A 429 25.93 -14.31 -7.06
C ALA A 429 27.40 -14.78 -7.19
N LYS A 430 28.11 -14.93 -6.06
CA LYS A 430 29.47 -15.46 -6.05
C LYS A 430 29.55 -16.91 -6.51
N ALA A 431 28.58 -17.75 -6.12
CA ALA A 431 28.50 -19.14 -6.59
C ALA A 431 28.23 -19.22 -8.09
N ALA A 432 27.35 -18.37 -8.63
CA ALA A 432 27.08 -18.30 -10.06
C ALA A 432 28.29 -17.82 -10.87
N ALA A 433 29.08 -16.89 -10.35
CA ALA A 433 30.30 -16.39 -11.01
C ALA A 433 31.42 -17.43 -11.10
N GLN A 434 31.47 -18.39 -10.16
CA GLN A 434 32.48 -19.47 -10.18
C GLN A 434 32.26 -20.52 -11.31
N VAL A 435 31.11 -20.49 -11.96
CA VAL A 435 30.78 -21.43 -13.07
C VAL A 435 31.19 -20.86 -14.44
N VAL A 436 31.73 -19.63 -14.51
CA VAL A 436 32.22 -19.06 -15.76
C VAL A 436 33.54 -19.71 -16.14
N GLN A 437 33.59 -20.28 -17.32
CA GLN A 437 34.77 -20.89 -17.92
C GLN A 437 35.92 -19.87 -17.96
N LEU A 438 37.04 -20.18 -17.27
CA LEU A 438 38.25 -19.36 -17.31
C LEU A 438 38.79 -19.35 -18.74
N ASP A 439 38.77 -18.19 -19.39
CA ASP A 439 39.51 -17.95 -20.63
C ASP A 439 41.00 -17.74 -20.30
N PHE A 440 41.82 -18.59 -20.83
CA PHE A 440 43.31 -18.61 -20.58
C PHE A 440 44.03 -17.35 -21.06
N PHE A 441 43.33 -16.45 -21.75
CA PHE A 441 43.92 -15.22 -22.34
C PHE A 441 43.36 -13.91 -21.74
N SER A 442 42.49 -13.97 -20.77
CA SER A 442 42.02 -12.79 -20.07
C SER A 442 42.98 -12.44 -18.93
N GLU A 443 43.67 -11.30 -19.06
CA GLU A 443 44.41 -10.70 -17.95
C GLU A 443 43.45 -10.48 -16.77
N GLU A 444 43.66 -11.17 -15.67
CA GLU A 444 42.97 -10.85 -14.40
C GLU A 444 43.55 -9.55 -13.81
N PRO A 445 42.80 -8.82 -13.23
CA PRO A 445 42.50 -7.46 -13.39
C PRO A 445 42.50 -6.66 -12.10
N CYS A 446 42.77 -5.45 -12.28
CA CYS A 446 42.43 -4.25 -11.53
C CYS A 446 40.95 -4.17 -10.99
N GLU A 447 40.02 -5.05 -11.43
CA GLU A 447 38.59 -5.05 -11.03
C GLU A 447 38.39 -5.43 -9.55
N SER A 448 39.18 -6.34 -8.96
CA SER A 448 39.00 -6.76 -7.56
C SER A 448 39.31 -5.64 -6.56
N ALA A 449 40.41 -4.90 -6.79
CA ALA A 449 40.82 -3.79 -5.91
C ALA A 449 39.83 -2.59 -5.97
N SER A 450 39.26 -2.33 -7.16
CA SER A 450 38.26 -1.30 -7.36
C SER A 450 36.92 -1.67 -6.69
N ALA A 451 36.50 -2.93 -6.81
CA ALA A 451 35.27 -3.44 -6.18
C ALA A 451 35.38 -3.41 -4.64
N GLU A 452 36.52 -3.86 -4.07
CA GLU A 452 36.74 -3.79 -2.62
C GLU A 452 36.74 -2.36 -2.08
N ARG A 453 37.29 -1.42 -2.85
CA ARG A 453 37.30 0.00 -2.48
C ARG A 453 35.89 0.57 -2.49
N GLU A 454 35.08 0.21 -3.48
CA GLU A 454 33.66 0.64 -3.55
C GLU A 454 32.83 0.03 -2.41
N GLU A 455 33.00 -1.26 -2.09
CA GLU A 455 32.36 -1.90 -0.94
C GLU A 455 32.69 -1.20 0.39
N LYS A 456 33.97 -0.92 0.65
CA LYS A 456 34.41 -0.19 1.84
C LYS A 456 33.79 1.22 1.92
N LYS A 457 33.70 1.90 0.79
CA LYS A 457 33.05 3.22 0.69
C LYS A 457 31.57 3.15 0.96
N GLN A 458 30.85 2.19 0.37
CA GLN A 458 29.41 1.98 0.62
C GLN A 458 29.16 1.65 2.10
N GLN A 459 29.98 0.77 2.70
CA GLN A 459 29.88 0.45 4.11
C GLN A 459 30.08 1.68 5.00
N ALA A 460 31.12 2.49 4.75
CA ALA A 460 31.38 3.71 5.49
C ALA A 460 30.21 4.71 5.39
N ILE A 461 29.62 4.87 4.19
CA ILE A 461 28.43 5.72 3.99
C ILE A 461 27.24 5.21 4.80
N LEU A 462 27.00 3.90 4.81
CA LEU A 462 25.92 3.29 5.59
C LEU A 462 26.11 3.49 7.10
N ASP A 463 27.34 3.33 7.59
CA ASP A 463 27.64 3.49 9.01
C ASP A 463 27.46 4.95 9.46
N ILE A 464 27.87 5.91 8.64
CA ILE A 464 27.63 7.34 8.89
C ILE A 464 26.12 7.62 8.89
N LYS A 465 25.37 7.12 7.89
CA LYS A 465 23.90 7.32 7.80
C LYS A 465 23.16 6.68 8.96
N ARG A 466 23.60 5.49 9.43
CA ARG A 466 23.01 4.83 10.61
C ARG A 466 23.26 5.62 11.90
N LYS A 467 24.47 6.15 12.08
CA LYS A 467 24.87 6.83 13.31
C LYS A 467 24.34 8.26 13.39
N PHE A 468 24.33 8.99 12.29
CA PHE A 468 24.08 10.44 12.26
C PHE A 468 22.82 10.83 11.46
N GLY A 469 22.10 9.87 10.89
CA GLY A 469 20.89 10.09 10.09
C GLY A 469 21.15 10.08 8.59
N LYS A 470 20.08 9.86 7.82
CA LYS A 470 20.14 9.65 6.37
C LYS A 470 20.74 10.82 5.59
N ASN A 471 20.64 12.05 6.12
CA ASN A 471 21.14 13.29 5.50
C ASN A 471 22.56 13.69 5.97
N ALA A 472 23.20 12.89 6.85
CA ALA A 472 24.52 13.21 7.39
C ALA A 472 25.64 13.18 6.34
N ILE A 473 25.48 12.39 5.29
CA ILE A 473 26.37 12.34 4.14
C ILE A 473 25.53 12.26 2.86
N MET A 474 25.80 13.15 1.93
CA MET A 474 25.08 13.27 0.66
C MET A 474 26.09 13.45 -0.49
N ARG A 475 25.69 13.05 -1.70
CA ARG A 475 26.46 13.33 -2.92
C ARG A 475 26.22 14.77 -3.37
N GLY A 476 27.17 15.35 -4.11
CA GLY A 476 27.01 16.70 -4.67
C GLY A 476 25.72 16.87 -5.49
N LEU A 477 25.36 15.87 -6.27
CA LEU A 477 24.12 15.87 -7.07
C LEU A 477 22.83 16.05 -6.23
N ASN A 478 22.84 15.64 -4.96
CA ASN A 478 21.69 15.82 -4.07
C ASN A 478 21.52 17.27 -3.57
N LEU A 479 22.44 18.14 -3.90
CA LEU A 479 22.43 19.58 -3.56
C LEU A 479 22.13 20.45 -4.79
N GLU A 480 21.95 19.85 -5.97
CA GLU A 480 21.59 20.56 -7.18
C GLU A 480 20.14 21.08 -7.10
N GLU A 481 19.84 22.12 -7.88
CA GLU A 481 18.49 22.66 -8.00
C GLU A 481 17.56 21.58 -8.55
N GLY A 482 16.42 21.38 -7.89
CA GLY A 482 15.45 20.34 -8.23
C GLY A 482 15.71 18.97 -7.60
N ALA A 483 16.83 18.77 -6.89
CA ALA A 483 17.12 17.53 -6.16
C ALA A 483 16.08 17.27 -5.06
N THR A 484 15.73 16.01 -4.81
CA THR A 484 14.68 15.62 -3.87
C THR A 484 15.15 14.64 -2.79
N ALA A 485 16.38 14.15 -2.84
CA ALA A 485 16.86 13.12 -1.92
C ALA A 485 16.81 13.55 -0.46
N ARG A 486 17.13 14.81 -0.16
CA ARG A 486 17.08 15.35 1.20
C ARG A 486 15.68 15.25 1.80
N ASP A 487 14.68 15.70 1.05
CA ASP A 487 13.28 15.67 1.50
C ASP A 487 12.76 14.24 1.57
N ARG A 488 13.16 13.36 0.64
CA ARG A 488 12.80 11.94 0.67
C ARG A 488 13.37 11.22 1.88
N ASN A 489 14.57 11.55 2.30
CA ASN A 489 15.19 10.96 3.50
C ASN A 489 14.43 11.27 4.79
N GLU A 490 13.67 12.38 4.81
CA GLU A 490 12.79 12.78 5.89
C GLU A 490 11.36 12.20 5.76
N GLN A 491 11.16 11.27 4.82
CA GLN A 491 9.87 10.65 4.59
C GLN A 491 9.89 9.14 4.92
N ILE A 492 8.73 8.64 5.31
CA ILE A 492 8.43 7.22 5.43
C ILE A 492 7.21 6.95 4.55
N GLY A 493 7.34 6.02 3.59
CA GLY A 493 6.25 5.71 2.65
C GLY A 493 5.80 6.90 1.79
N GLY A 494 6.68 7.87 1.52
CA GLY A 494 6.38 9.08 0.74
C GLY A 494 5.66 10.20 1.50
N HIS A 495 5.55 10.11 2.83
CA HIS A 495 4.95 11.11 3.72
C HIS A 495 5.95 11.50 4.81
N LYS A 496 5.75 12.67 5.44
CA LYS A 496 6.63 13.13 6.54
C LYS A 496 6.72 12.08 7.65
N ALA A 497 7.98 11.86 8.13
CA ALA A 497 8.27 10.93 9.20
C ALA A 497 7.68 11.37 10.55
#